data_fbf4bb49e477208a94860613db6724f3
#
_entry.id   fbf4bb49e477208a94860613db6724f3
#
_cell.length_a   1.000
_cell.length_b   1.000
_cell.length_c   1.000
_cell.angle_alpha   90.00
_cell.angle_beta   90.00
_cell.angle_gamma   90.00
#
_symmetry.space_group_name_H-M   'P 1'
#
loop_
_entity.id
_entity.type
_entity.pdbx_description
1 polymer ?
#
loop_
_entity_poly.entity_id
_entity_poly.type
_entity_poly.pdbx_seq_one_letter_code
_entity_poly.pdbx_strand_id
1 'polypeptide(L)'
;MSQEEMSIVAQKFNQQQRQSQAQRKKIAELDQELQDHILVLQNLEPLDAERRCFRLIGGVLVERTVGEVRPKIEENKTKLLGILNMLAEQLKVLEDEIATTKVKYAAYIQDDKPNGGRGPPTAAAQQQGVLA
;
A
#
# COMPACT_ATOMS: atom_id res chain seq x y z
N MET A 1 -10.75 -32.83 7.64
CA MET A 1 -9.87 -31.91 8.24
C MET A 1 -10.15 -31.70 9.69
N SER A 2 -9.14 -31.66 10.49
CA SER A 2 -9.35 -31.54 11.92
C SER A 2 -9.62 -30.09 12.28
N GLN A 3 -10.15 -29.93 13.45
CA GLN A 3 -10.47 -28.62 13.92
C GLN A 3 -9.21 -27.82 14.14
N GLU A 4 -8.13 -28.45 14.52
CA GLU A 4 -6.88 -27.78 14.70
C GLU A 4 -6.35 -27.27 13.38
N GLU A 5 -6.45 -28.08 12.35
CA GLU A 5 -5.98 -27.69 11.04
C GLU A 5 -6.79 -26.50 10.52
N MET A 6 -8.10 -26.53 10.77
CA MET A 6 -8.93 -25.44 10.32
C MET A 6 -8.58 -24.16 11.05
N SER A 7 -8.29 -24.27 12.34
CA SER A 7 -7.90 -23.11 13.13
C SER A 7 -6.60 -22.51 12.62
N ILE A 8 -5.64 -23.34 12.25
CA ILE A 8 -4.37 -22.86 11.72
C ILE A 8 -4.58 -22.12 10.41
N VAL A 9 -5.41 -22.67 9.55
CA VAL A 9 -5.68 -22.02 8.26
C VAL A 9 -6.38 -20.69 8.48
N ALA A 10 -7.31 -20.64 9.41
CA ALA A 10 -8.02 -19.39 9.71
C ALA A 10 -7.08 -18.33 10.25
N GLN A 11 -6.16 -18.72 11.12
CA GLN A 11 -5.20 -17.79 11.67
C GLN A 11 -4.27 -17.28 10.58
N LYS A 12 -3.84 -18.16 9.72
CA LYS A 12 -2.97 -17.77 8.62
C LYS A 12 -3.68 -16.78 7.70
N PHE A 13 -4.93 -17.06 7.38
CA PHE A 13 -5.71 -16.20 6.52
C PHE A 13 -5.84 -14.80 7.13
N ASN A 14 -6.17 -14.75 8.42
CA ASN A 14 -6.33 -13.47 9.10
C ASN A 14 -5.03 -12.69 9.16
N GLN A 15 -3.92 -13.39 9.36
CA GLN A 15 -2.62 -12.74 9.41
C GLN A 15 -2.26 -12.20 8.04
N GLN A 16 -2.53 -12.96 6.99
CA GLN A 16 -2.26 -12.50 5.62
C GLN A 16 -3.11 -11.28 5.27
N GLN A 17 -4.36 -11.26 5.71
CA GLN A 17 -5.23 -10.13 5.46
C GLN A 17 -4.67 -8.87 6.13
N ARG A 18 -4.24 -8.99 7.38
CA ARG A 18 -3.69 -7.84 8.08
C ARG A 18 -2.40 -7.36 7.41
N GLN A 19 -1.58 -8.30 6.96
CA GLN A 19 -0.34 -7.95 6.30
C GLN A 19 -0.62 -7.24 4.98
N SER A 20 -1.61 -7.70 4.24
CA SER A 20 -2.00 -7.09 2.98
C SER A 20 -2.48 -5.65 3.21
N GLN A 21 -3.28 -5.44 4.22
CA GLN A 21 -3.78 -4.11 4.53
C GLN A 21 -2.65 -3.17 4.94
N ALA A 22 -1.70 -3.68 5.72
CA ALA A 22 -0.57 -2.87 6.13
C ALA A 22 0.29 -2.50 4.93
N GLN A 23 0.48 -3.42 4.00
CA GLN A 23 1.26 -3.13 2.81
C GLN A 23 0.55 -2.15 1.90
N ARG A 24 -0.76 -2.27 1.75
CA ARG A 24 -1.51 -1.32 0.93
C ARG A 24 -1.44 0.08 1.51
N LYS A 25 -1.49 0.19 2.83
CA LYS A 25 -1.39 1.47 3.48
C LYS A 25 -0.01 2.08 3.25
N LYS A 26 1.04 1.26 3.35
CA LYS A 26 2.39 1.74 3.14
C LYS A 26 2.58 2.21 1.70
N ILE A 27 2.05 1.46 0.74
CA ILE A 27 2.13 1.82 -0.66
C ILE A 27 1.43 3.16 -0.89
N ALA A 28 0.26 3.35 -0.29
CA ALA A 28 -0.48 4.60 -0.46
C ALA A 28 0.30 5.78 0.11
N GLU A 29 0.94 5.60 1.25
CA GLU A 29 1.72 6.66 1.86
C GLU A 29 2.92 7.03 1.01
N LEU A 30 3.62 6.01 0.48
CA LEU A 30 4.78 6.28 -0.35
C LEU A 30 4.39 6.86 -1.71
N ASP A 31 3.24 6.46 -2.23
CA ASP A 31 2.76 7.02 -3.48
C ASP A 31 2.43 8.50 -3.29
N GLN A 32 1.86 8.87 -2.15
CA GLN A 32 1.59 10.27 -1.87
C GLN A 32 2.90 11.05 -1.81
N GLU A 33 3.91 10.46 -1.19
CA GLU A 33 5.22 11.09 -1.11
C GLU A 33 5.82 11.27 -2.51
N LEU A 34 5.63 10.27 -3.37
CA LEU A 34 6.10 10.35 -4.74
C LEU A 34 5.39 11.48 -5.49
N GLN A 35 4.08 11.60 -5.33
CA GLN A 35 3.33 12.65 -5.99
C GLN A 35 3.78 14.03 -5.53
N ASP A 36 4.12 14.16 -4.24
CA ASP A 36 4.62 15.41 -3.72
C ASP A 36 5.96 15.76 -4.38
N HIS A 37 6.82 14.77 -4.56
CA HIS A 37 8.11 15.02 -5.22
C HIS A 37 7.91 15.44 -6.68
N ILE A 38 6.97 14.81 -7.36
CA ILE A 38 6.67 15.14 -8.75
C ILE A 38 6.17 16.58 -8.84
N LEU A 39 5.30 16.96 -7.93
CA LEU A 39 4.74 18.30 -7.93
C LEU A 39 5.83 19.34 -7.67
N VAL A 40 6.72 19.08 -6.73
CA VAL A 40 7.81 20.00 -6.44
C VAL A 40 8.72 20.15 -7.66
N LEU A 41 9.03 19.04 -8.33
CA LEU A 41 9.86 19.09 -9.52
C LEU A 41 9.21 19.89 -10.63
N GLN A 42 7.90 19.75 -10.79
CA GLN A 42 7.17 20.53 -11.79
C GLN A 42 7.26 22.02 -11.49
N ASN A 43 7.19 22.37 -10.22
CA ASN A 43 7.26 23.76 -9.82
C ASN A 43 8.67 24.34 -9.93
N LEU A 44 9.68 23.50 -9.79
CA LEU A 44 11.04 23.94 -9.88
C LEU A 44 11.55 24.03 -11.32
N GLU A 45 10.91 23.30 -12.21
CA GLU A 45 11.42 23.20 -13.57
C GLU A 45 11.61 24.54 -14.29
N PRO A 46 10.65 25.47 -14.24
CA PRO A 46 10.81 26.75 -14.93
C PRO A 46 11.70 27.74 -14.23
N LEU A 47 12.23 27.38 -13.06
CA LEU A 47 13.01 28.33 -12.28
C LEU A 47 14.49 28.24 -12.62
N ASP A 48 15.19 29.37 -12.49
CA ASP A 48 16.62 29.38 -12.74
C ASP A 48 17.35 28.55 -11.70
N ALA A 49 18.41 27.90 -12.14
CA ALA A 49 19.19 27.05 -11.26
C ALA A 49 19.79 27.83 -10.09
N GLU A 50 20.05 29.11 -10.28
CA GLU A 50 20.65 29.91 -9.21
C GLU A 50 19.65 30.54 -8.28
N ARG A 51 18.40 30.36 -8.52
CA ARG A 51 17.38 30.93 -7.67
C ARG A 51 17.44 30.28 -6.30
N ARG A 52 17.32 31.10 -5.25
CA ARG A 52 17.37 30.59 -3.90
C ARG A 52 16.06 29.93 -3.53
N CYS A 53 16.15 28.88 -2.77
CA CYS A 53 15.00 28.20 -2.21
C CYS A 53 15.39 27.68 -0.84
N PHE A 54 14.40 27.21 -0.08
CA PHE A 54 14.65 26.71 1.24
C PHE A 54 14.13 25.30 1.37
N ARG A 55 14.88 24.45 2.04
CA ARG A 55 14.46 23.09 2.32
C ARG A 55 14.30 22.93 3.81
N LEU A 56 13.28 22.17 4.19
CA LEU A 56 13.07 21.85 5.60
C LEU A 56 13.77 20.52 5.88
N ILE A 57 14.82 20.56 6.66
CA ILE A 57 15.60 19.38 6.99
C ILE A 57 15.64 19.27 8.49
N GLY A 58 15.08 18.20 9.03
CA GLY A 58 15.11 18.01 10.48
C GLY A 58 14.50 19.15 11.26
N GLY A 59 13.47 19.78 10.71
CA GLY A 59 12.82 20.88 11.39
C GLY A 59 13.50 22.23 11.19
N VAL A 60 14.58 22.29 10.41
CA VAL A 60 15.32 23.52 10.19
C VAL A 60 15.23 23.91 8.73
N LEU A 61 14.97 25.19 8.45
CA LEU A 61 14.96 25.67 7.08
C LEU A 61 16.39 25.98 6.67
N VAL A 62 16.81 25.35 5.59
CA VAL A 62 18.16 25.50 5.08
C VAL A 62 18.10 26.11 3.70
N GLU A 63 18.88 27.13 3.45
CA GLU A 63 18.90 27.82 2.17
C GLU A 63 19.71 27.02 1.16
N ARG A 64 19.16 26.87 -0.06
CA ARG A 64 19.83 26.17 -1.13
C ARG A 64 19.47 26.87 -2.42
N THR A 65 20.04 26.43 -3.55
CA THR A 65 19.62 26.92 -4.85
C THR A 65 18.80 25.82 -5.53
N VAL A 66 18.02 26.22 -6.52
CA VAL A 66 17.21 25.29 -7.29
C VAL A 66 18.10 24.23 -7.94
N GLY A 67 19.27 24.67 -8.43
CA GLY A 67 20.21 23.72 -9.06
C GLY A 67 20.73 22.67 -8.11
N GLU A 68 20.79 22.98 -6.82
CA GLU A 68 21.24 22.03 -5.82
C GLU A 68 20.10 21.11 -5.39
N VAL A 69 18.89 21.64 -5.30
CA VAL A 69 17.76 20.88 -4.80
C VAL A 69 17.17 19.94 -5.84
N ARG A 70 17.09 20.40 -7.09
CA ARG A 70 16.45 19.62 -8.14
C ARG A 70 17.03 18.20 -8.30
N PRO A 71 18.35 18.04 -8.42
CA PRO A 71 18.92 16.70 -8.58
C PRO A 71 18.63 15.80 -7.36
N LYS A 72 18.59 16.41 -6.17
CA LYS A 72 18.35 15.63 -4.96
C LYS A 72 16.91 15.12 -4.94
N ILE A 73 15.97 15.94 -5.36
CA ILE A 73 14.57 15.53 -5.41
C ILE A 73 14.39 14.47 -6.51
N GLU A 74 15.10 14.62 -7.63
CA GLU A 74 15.05 13.61 -8.68
C GLU A 74 15.57 12.26 -8.17
N GLU A 75 16.64 12.30 -7.41
CA GLU A 75 17.20 11.09 -6.85
C GLU A 75 16.22 10.44 -5.89
N ASN A 76 15.60 11.24 -5.03
CA ASN A 76 14.62 10.71 -4.08
C ASN A 76 13.40 10.15 -4.81
N LYS A 77 12.97 10.80 -5.89
CA LYS A 77 11.85 10.32 -6.68
C LYS A 77 12.16 8.95 -7.26
N THR A 78 13.37 8.78 -7.79
CA THR A 78 13.77 7.52 -8.38
C THR A 78 13.80 6.41 -7.32
N LYS A 79 14.27 6.74 -6.12
CA LYS A 79 14.28 5.77 -5.03
C LYS A 79 12.86 5.37 -4.63
N LEU A 80 11.95 6.35 -4.56
CA LEU A 80 10.58 6.06 -4.22
C LEU A 80 9.92 5.16 -5.27
N LEU A 81 10.20 5.41 -6.54
CA LEU A 81 9.67 4.57 -7.60
C LEU A 81 10.16 3.12 -7.45
N GLY A 82 11.44 2.96 -7.13
CA GLY A 82 11.99 1.63 -6.94
C GLY A 82 11.35 0.90 -5.76
N ILE A 83 11.16 1.62 -4.66
CA ILE A 83 10.54 1.01 -3.49
C ILE A 83 9.08 0.65 -3.78
N LEU A 84 8.36 1.54 -4.48
CA LEU A 84 6.97 1.26 -4.80
C LEU A 84 6.83 0.06 -5.71
N ASN A 85 7.72 -0.08 -6.70
CA ASN A 85 7.69 -1.24 -7.57
C ASN A 85 7.94 -2.53 -6.79
N MET A 86 8.90 -2.49 -5.87
CA MET A 86 9.19 -3.66 -5.06
C MET A 86 8.00 -4.02 -4.17
N LEU A 87 7.38 -3.01 -3.54
CA LEU A 87 6.25 -3.28 -2.68
C LEU A 87 5.03 -3.78 -3.46
N ALA A 88 4.84 -3.28 -4.67
CA ALA A 88 3.74 -3.74 -5.50
C ALA A 88 3.92 -5.21 -5.88
N GLU A 89 5.15 -5.61 -6.17
CA GLU A 89 5.42 -7.01 -6.47
C GLU A 89 5.18 -7.88 -5.26
N GLN A 90 5.64 -7.44 -4.09
CA GLN A 90 5.43 -8.20 -2.87
C GLN A 90 3.94 -8.31 -2.54
N LEU A 91 3.18 -7.25 -2.77
CA LEU A 91 1.76 -7.28 -2.51
C LEU A 91 1.07 -8.25 -3.45
N LYS A 92 1.49 -8.29 -4.70
CA LYS A 92 0.89 -9.21 -5.66
C LYS A 92 1.10 -10.65 -5.23
N VAL A 93 2.31 -10.99 -4.79
CA VAL A 93 2.61 -12.34 -4.32
C VAL A 93 1.75 -12.65 -3.10
N LEU A 94 1.65 -11.71 -2.18
CA LEU A 94 0.85 -11.91 -0.98
C LEU A 94 -0.62 -12.10 -1.32
N GLU A 95 -1.14 -11.33 -2.26
CA GLU A 95 -2.53 -11.45 -2.65
C GLU A 95 -2.81 -12.80 -3.33
N ASP A 96 -1.85 -13.31 -4.09
CA ASP A 96 -1.99 -14.63 -4.68
C ASP A 96 -2.03 -15.70 -3.59
N GLU A 97 -1.21 -15.54 -2.56
CA GLU A 97 -1.20 -16.47 -1.44
C GLU A 97 -2.52 -16.39 -0.68
N ILE A 98 -3.05 -15.17 -0.52
CA ILE A 98 -4.32 -14.99 0.16
C ILE A 98 -5.43 -15.67 -0.63
N ALA A 99 -5.41 -15.54 -1.94
CA ALA A 99 -6.43 -16.16 -2.77
C ALA A 99 -6.39 -17.69 -2.63
N THR A 100 -5.19 -18.26 -2.59
CA THR A 100 -5.05 -19.69 -2.41
C THR A 100 -5.56 -20.12 -1.03
N THR A 101 -5.20 -19.38 0.01
CA THR A 101 -5.65 -19.70 1.35
C THR A 101 -7.15 -19.54 1.47
N LYS A 102 -7.70 -18.54 0.82
CA LYS A 102 -9.13 -18.29 0.88
C LYS A 102 -9.93 -19.43 0.27
N VAL A 103 -9.46 -19.95 -0.86
CA VAL A 103 -10.14 -21.06 -1.50
C VAL A 103 -10.12 -22.28 -0.57
N LYS A 104 -8.98 -22.53 0.06
CA LYS A 104 -8.84 -23.64 0.96
C LYS A 104 -9.75 -23.48 2.18
N TYR A 105 -9.76 -22.27 2.72
CA TYR A 105 -10.55 -21.99 3.90
C TYR A 105 -12.06 -22.07 3.58
N ALA A 106 -12.45 -21.58 2.44
CA ALA A 106 -13.84 -21.61 2.04
C ALA A 106 -14.34 -23.04 1.87
N ALA A 107 -13.49 -23.91 1.35
CA ALA A 107 -13.85 -25.29 1.19
C ALA A 107 -14.13 -25.93 2.57
N TYR A 108 -13.30 -25.60 3.56
CA TYR A 108 -13.52 -26.15 4.88
C TYR A 108 -14.77 -25.58 5.51
N ILE A 109 -15.00 -24.31 5.36
CA ILE A 109 -16.16 -23.67 5.92
C ILE A 109 -17.42 -24.24 5.32
N GLN A 110 -17.40 -24.49 4.03
CA GLN A 110 -18.56 -25.04 3.39
C GLN A 110 -18.91 -26.41 3.92
N ASP A 111 -17.90 -27.19 4.22
CA ASP A 111 -18.17 -28.52 4.75
C ASP A 111 -18.80 -28.42 6.13
N ASP A 112 -18.35 -27.51 6.95
CA ASP A 112 -18.86 -27.40 8.28
C ASP A 112 -20.09 -26.57 8.38
N LYS A 113 -20.37 -25.71 7.48
CA LYS A 113 -21.38 -24.78 7.67
C LYS A 113 -22.69 -25.28 7.34
N PRO A 114 -23.53 -25.35 8.16
CA PRO A 114 -24.86 -25.84 7.90
C PRO A 114 -25.57 -24.96 6.94
N ASN A 115 -25.62 -23.81 7.09
CA ASN A 115 -26.32 -23.06 6.21
C ASN A 115 -25.76 -21.83 6.06
N GLY A 116 -25.09 -21.49 5.55
CA GLY A 116 -24.55 -20.36 5.40
C GLY A 116 -25.21 -19.31 4.93
N GLY A 117 -25.84 -19.25 4.59
CA GLY A 117 -26.47 -18.23 4.13
C GLY A 117 -26.11 -16.95 4.36
N ARG A 118 -26.02 -16.40 4.89
CA ARG A 118 -25.94 -15.23 5.08
C ARG A 118 -24.86 -14.56 5.10
N GLY A 119 -24.58 -14.24 5.63
CA GLY A 119 -23.56 -13.52 5.84
C GLY A 119 -23.00 -12.76 4.80
N PRO A 120 -22.42 -13.17 4.08
CA PRO A 120 -21.66 -12.53 3.13
C PRO A 120 -22.26 -11.37 2.60
N PRO A 121 -23.19 -11.47 2.15
CA PRO A 121 -23.78 -10.47 1.44
C PRO A 121 -23.75 -9.24 2.14
N THR A 122 -24.05 -9.31 3.15
CA THR A 122 -24.08 -8.20 3.81
C THR A 122 -22.97 -7.45 3.62
N ALA A 123 -22.04 -7.89 3.80
CA ALA A 123 -20.90 -7.17 3.74
C ALA A 123 -20.91 -6.41 2.53
N ALA A 124 -21.02 -7.01 1.60
CA ALA A 124 -20.98 -6.40 0.40
C ALA A 124 -21.76 -5.23 0.48
N ALA A 125 -22.70 -5.39 0.83
CA ALA A 125 -23.52 -4.33 0.82
C ALA A 125 -22.85 -3.20 1.30
N GLN A 126 -22.42 -3.34 2.14
CA GLN A 126 -21.95 -2.28 2.64
C GLN A 126 -21.06 -1.65 1.92
N GLN A 127 -20.77 -2.02 1.31
CA GLN A 127 -19.93 -1.36 0.70
C GLN A 127 -20.41 -0.48 -0.03
N GLN A 128 -21.21 -0.55 -0.27
CA GLN A 128 -21.67 0.28 -0.78
C GLN A 128 -21.92 1.18 -0.40
N GLY A 129 -22.06 0.90 0.03
CA GLY A 129 -22.23 1.65 0.44
C GLY A 129 -21.44 2.36 0.27
N VAL A 130 -21.24 2.37 0.11
CA VAL A 130 -20.62 2.95 0.01
C VAL A 130 -20.71 3.55 -0.64
N LEU A 131 -20.90 3.51 -1.12
CA LEU A 131 -20.96 4.17 -1.63
C LEU A 131 -21.43 4.90 -1.56
N ALA A 132 -21.52 4.92 -1.53
CA ALA A 132 -21.90 5.63 -1.47
C ALA A 132 -21.81 6.27 -1.27
#